data_d4d31f8bbd120470a97e223e157eacbb
#
_entry.id   d4d31f8bbd120470a97e223e157eacbb
#
_cell.length_a   1.000
_cell.length_b   1.000
_cell.length_c   1.000
_cell.angle_alpha   90.00
_cell.angle_beta   90.00
_cell.angle_gamma   90.00
#
_symmetry.space_group_name_H-M   'P 1'
#
loop_
_entity.id
_entity.type
_entity.pdbx_description
1 polymer ?
#
loop_
_entity_poly.entity_id
_entity_poly.type
_entity_poly.pdbx_seq_one_letter_code
_entity_poly.pdbx_strand_id
1 'polypeptide(L)'
;LYEGRAIFTHLTRTYKMSITASMVKELREITGAGMMECKKALVETNGNIEVAIENMRKSGAAKAAKKSGRVAADGIIKVAASADNKTAVLVEINCETDFVAKDENFLGFAETVTQAALDNKATDVEAVMATEVDGKTLEQSRTDLVAKIGENVQVRRVQLVSSSEGQVGYYSHGKNIGVVVSATGADDELIKDLAMHIAAANPEYVDADQVPAAQLEKEKEILIAQAQDSGKPAEIIEKMVGGRIRKYLAEITLKGQPFVKDPDVTVEKLLSSKNADVVEFVRFEVGEGIEKKVDNFVEEVMAQARGN
;
A
#
# COMPACT_ATOMS: atom_id res chain seq x y z
N LEU A 1 76.80 19.90 -39.18
CA LEU A 1 75.41 20.37 -39.00
C LEU A 1 74.55 19.17 -38.80
N TYR A 2 74.27 18.79 -37.53
CA TYR A 2 73.29 17.83 -37.17
C TYR A 2 72.37 18.45 -36.11
N GLU A 3 71.15 18.74 -36.48
CA GLU A 3 70.14 19.18 -35.55
C GLU A 3 69.50 17.97 -34.86
N GLY A 4 69.71 17.90 -33.50
CA GLY A 4 69.08 16.94 -32.65
C GLY A 4 67.65 17.37 -32.31
N ARG A 5 66.63 16.70 -32.84
CA ARG A 5 65.22 16.82 -32.36
C ARG A 5 65.08 16.01 -31.06
N ALA A 6 64.95 16.72 -29.95
CA ALA A 6 64.49 16.11 -28.69
C ALA A 6 63.01 15.84 -28.75
N ILE A 7 62.61 14.57 -28.75
CA ILE A 7 61.24 14.11 -28.62
C ILE A 7 60.87 14.14 -27.13
N PHE A 8 60.14 15.15 -26.70
CA PHE A 8 59.52 15.21 -25.39
C PHE A 8 58.30 14.25 -25.38
N THR A 9 58.50 13.04 -24.92
CA THR A 9 57.41 12.12 -24.57
C THR A 9 56.81 12.58 -23.24
N HIS A 10 55.66 13.25 -23.30
CA HIS A 10 54.84 13.54 -22.15
C HIS A 10 54.23 12.21 -21.66
N LEU A 11 54.86 11.59 -20.68
CA LEU A 11 54.25 10.53 -19.85
C LEU A 11 53.23 11.17 -18.92
N THR A 12 51.98 11.26 -19.35
CA THR A 12 50.87 11.54 -18.46
C THR A 12 50.72 10.36 -17.52
N ARG A 13 51.37 10.44 -16.36
CA ARG A 13 51.18 9.50 -15.23
C ARG A 13 49.80 9.79 -14.66
N THR A 14 48.78 9.06 -15.12
CA THR A 14 47.47 9.05 -14.49
C THR A 14 47.65 8.57 -13.05
N TYR A 15 47.64 9.50 -12.10
CA TYR A 15 47.52 9.21 -10.69
C TYR A 15 46.17 8.56 -10.45
N LYS A 16 46.14 7.23 -10.36
CA LYS A 16 44.97 6.53 -9.83
C LYS A 16 44.84 6.91 -8.36
N MET A 17 43.90 7.81 -8.05
CA MET A 17 43.59 8.14 -6.67
C MET A 17 43.16 6.85 -5.96
N SER A 18 43.85 6.52 -4.86
CA SER A 18 43.55 5.34 -4.07
C SER A 18 42.22 5.60 -3.32
N ILE A 19 41.20 4.81 -3.60
CA ILE A 19 39.93 4.88 -2.89
C ILE A 19 40.16 4.46 -1.44
N THR A 20 39.95 5.39 -0.51
CA THR A 20 40.12 5.17 0.93
C THR A 20 38.86 4.60 1.57
N ALA A 21 39.00 3.92 2.69
CA ALA A 21 37.90 3.45 3.49
C ALA A 21 36.99 4.60 3.99
N SER A 22 37.57 5.77 4.23
CA SER A 22 36.84 6.99 4.62
C SER A 22 35.89 7.47 3.51
N MET A 23 36.36 7.52 2.27
CA MET A 23 35.52 7.91 1.11
C MET A 23 34.36 6.93 0.91
N VAL A 24 34.60 5.65 1.09
CA VAL A 24 33.55 4.63 0.99
C VAL A 24 32.53 4.78 2.11
N LYS A 25 32.99 5.08 3.34
CA LYS A 25 32.10 5.35 4.48
C LYS A 25 31.26 6.60 4.25
N GLU A 26 31.88 7.70 3.81
CA GLU A 26 31.19 8.96 3.49
C GLU A 26 30.11 8.76 2.41
N LEU A 27 30.47 8.13 1.29
CA LEU A 27 29.49 7.85 0.22
C LEU A 27 28.33 6.96 0.70
N ARG A 28 28.63 5.99 1.59
CA ARG A 28 27.61 5.14 2.19
C ARG A 28 26.68 5.91 3.14
N GLU A 29 27.21 6.82 3.93
CA GLU A 29 26.41 7.68 4.82
C GLU A 29 25.44 8.57 4.01
N ILE A 30 25.90 9.08 2.86
CA ILE A 30 25.08 9.92 1.98
C ILE A 30 24.02 9.11 1.22
N THR A 31 24.39 7.93 0.69
CA THR A 31 23.54 7.18 -0.25
C THR A 31 22.76 6.05 0.40
N GLY A 32 23.17 5.60 1.59
CA GLY A 32 22.63 4.40 2.23
C GLY A 32 22.92 3.07 1.50
N ALA A 33 23.70 3.10 0.42
CA ALA A 33 24.01 1.93 -0.40
C ALA A 33 25.01 0.98 0.25
N GLY A 34 25.14 -0.24 -0.28
CA GLY A 34 26.07 -1.24 0.22
C GLY A 34 27.54 -0.82 0.06
N MET A 35 28.41 -1.22 1.00
CA MET A 35 29.84 -0.85 1.01
C MET A 35 30.56 -1.18 -0.30
N MET A 36 30.30 -2.35 -0.89
CA MET A 36 30.92 -2.78 -2.15
C MET A 36 30.42 -1.97 -3.34
N GLU A 37 29.16 -1.57 -3.34
CA GLU A 37 28.55 -0.72 -4.36
C GLU A 37 29.14 0.70 -4.32
N CYS A 38 29.26 1.28 -3.12
CA CYS A 38 29.94 2.57 -2.92
C CYS A 38 31.40 2.52 -3.38
N LYS A 39 32.13 1.46 -3.01
CA LYS A 39 33.52 1.27 -3.45
C LYS A 39 33.63 1.18 -4.97
N LYS A 40 32.73 0.44 -5.63
CA LYS A 40 32.68 0.32 -7.09
C LYS A 40 32.42 1.68 -7.76
N ALA A 41 31.41 2.40 -7.28
CA ALA A 41 31.08 3.74 -7.80
C ALA A 41 32.25 4.72 -7.67
N LEU A 42 32.95 4.73 -6.54
CA LEU A 42 34.15 5.56 -6.35
C LEU A 42 35.29 5.16 -7.28
N VAL A 43 35.53 3.89 -7.52
CA VAL A 43 36.54 3.42 -8.49
C VAL A 43 36.21 3.89 -9.89
N GLU A 44 34.94 3.78 -10.32
CA GLU A 44 34.46 4.21 -11.65
C GLU A 44 34.58 5.74 -11.86
N THR A 45 34.47 6.50 -10.77
CA THR A 45 34.56 7.98 -10.80
C THR A 45 35.91 8.52 -10.34
N ASN A 46 36.93 7.68 -10.22
CA ASN A 46 38.27 8.05 -9.74
C ASN A 46 38.25 8.83 -8.40
N GLY A 47 37.32 8.48 -7.50
CA GLY A 47 37.17 9.08 -6.19
C GLY A 47 36.32 10.35 -6.15
N ASN A 48 35.69 10.75 -7.26
CA ASN A 48 34.78 11.88 -7.26
C ASN A 48 33.42 11.45 -6.64
N ILE A 49 33.18 11.90 -5.41
CA ILE A 49 31.99 11.56 -4.63
C ILE A 49 30.72 12.10 -5.28
N GLU A 50 30.72 13.33 -5.77
CA GLU A 50 29.54 13.95 -6.38
C GLU A 50 29.10 13.20 -7.65
N VAL A 51 30.04 12.89 -8.53
CA VAL A 51 29.78 12.09 -9.74
C VAL A 51 29.37 10.65 -9.38
N ALA A 52 29.94 10.08 -8.31
CA ALA A 52 29.54 8.77 -7.83
C ALA A 52 28.07 8.77 -7.36
N ILE A 53 27.65 9.77 -6.60
CA ILE A 53 26.25 9.95 -6.18
C ILE A 53 25.33 10.06 -7.41
N GLU A 54 25.66 10.90 -8.38
CA GLU A 54 24.86 11.07 -9.59
C GLU A 54 24.72 9.75 -10.39
N ASN A 55 25.83 9.03 -10.59
CA ASN A 55 25.82 7.76 -11.30
C ASN A 55 25.04 6.68 -10.53
N MET A 56 25.15 6.67 -9.21
CA MET A 56 24.36 5.74 -8.35
C MET A 56 22.87 6.04 -8.42
N ARG A 57 22.46 7.30 -8.44
CA ARG A 57 21.05 7.70 -8.63
C ARG A 57 20.52 7.24 -9.99
N LYS A 58 21.26 7.51 -11.08
CA LYS A 58 20.89 7.05 -12.43
C LYS A 58 20.77 5.51 -12.50
N SER A 59 21.73 4.81 -11.93
CA SER A 59 21.72 3.34 -11.85
C SER A 59 20.58 2.82 -10.97
N GLY A 60 20.27 3.49 -9.85
CA GLY A 60 19.16 3.17 -8.96
C GLY A 60 17.81 3.27 -9.66
N ALA A 61 17.59 4.37 -10.41
CA ALA A 61 16.38 4.55 -11.21
C ALA A 61 16.20 3.45 -12.26
N ALA A 62 17.28 3.05 -12.96
CA ALA A 62 17.24 1.96 -13.93
C ALA A 62 16.96 0.60 -13.26
N LYS A 63 17.49 0.34 -12.05
CA LYS A 63 17.20 -0.87 -11.28
C LYS A 63 15.75 -0.89 -10.83
N ALA A 64 15.21 0.23 -10.32
CA ALA A 64 13.83 0.35 -9.90
C ALA A 64 12.87 0.12 -11.08
N ALA A 65 13.14 0.72 -12.24
CA ALA A 65 12.35 0.53 -13.46
C ALA A 65 12.29 -0.94 -13.92
N LYS A 66 13.41 -1.67 -13.82
CA LYS A 66 13.43 -3.11 -14.13
C LYS A 66 12.61 -3.97 -13.18
N LYS A 67 12.36 -3.49 -11.96
CA LYS A 67 11.63 -4.22 -10.92
C LYS A 67 10.16 -3.84 -10.86
N SER A 68 9.75 -2.70 -11.43
CA SER A 68 8.38 -2.20 -11.37
C SER A 68 7.32 -3.18 -11.92
N GLY A 69 7.69 -4.06 -12.84
CA GLY A 69 6.81 -5.10 -13.38
C GLY A 69 6.70 -6.38 -12.53
N ARG A 70 7.41 -6.47 -11.38
CA ARG A 70 7.28 -7.63 -10.49
C ARG A 70 6.06 -7.50 -9.61
N VAL A 71 5.41 -8.64 -9.34
CA VAL A 71 4.24 -8.68 -8.45
C VAL A 71 4.67 -8.34 -7.02
N ALA A 72 4.10 -7.27 -6.47
CA ALA A 72 4.29 -6.82 -5.10
C ALA A 72 2.95 -6.95 -4.37
N ALA A 73 2.67 -8.14 -3.82
CA ALA A 73 1.38 -8.48 -3.20
C ALA A 73 1.44 -8.54 -1.66
N ASP A 74 2.63 -8.47 -1.08
CA ASP A 74 2.86 -8.25 0.34
C ASP A 74 3.03 -6.75 0.62
N GLY A 75 3.15 -6.36 1.88
CA GLY A 75 3.30 -4.96 2.25
C GLY A 75 2.60 -4.60 3.55
N ILE A 76 2.16 -3.35 3.66
CA ILE A 76 1.44 -2.84 4.82
C ILE A 76 0.35 -1.84 4.45
N ILE A 77 -0.66 -1.76 5.31
CA ILE A 77 -1.59 -0.64 5.36
C ILE A 77 -1.18 0.28 6.50
N LYS A 78 -1.03 1.56 6.20
CA LYS A 78 -0.79 2.62 7.20
C LYS A 78 -1.96 3.56 7.25
N VAL A 79 -2.26 4.02 8.46
CA VAL A 79 -3.31 5.01 8.71
C VAL A 79 -2.69 6.14 9.53
N ALA A 80 -3.03 7.37 9.16
CA ALA A 80 -2.76 8.55 9.97
C ALA A 80 -4.02 9.42 10.05
N ALA A 81 -4.22 10.07 11.21
CA ALA A 81 -5.33 10.99 11.42
C ALA A 81 -4.84 12.33 11.95
N SER A 82 -5.55 13.39 11.61
CA SER A 82 -5.29 14.73 12.13
C SER A 82 -5.63 14.80 13.63
N ALA A 83 -4.96 15.69 14.35
CA ALA A 83 -5.13 15.85 15.79
C ALA A 83 -6.55 16.29 16.23
N ASP A 84 -7.30 16.86 15.30
CA ASP A 84 -8.70 17.30 15.51
C ASP A 84 -9.73 16.22 15.16
N ASN A 85 -9.29 15.02 14.76
CA ASN A 85 -10.14 13.92 14.31
C ASN A 85 -11.09 14.31 13.15
N LYS A 86 -10.69 15.26 12.30
CA LYS A 86 -11.48 15.69 11.13
C LYS A 86 -11.04 15.07 9.84
N THR A 87 -9.82 14.56 9.76
CA THR A 87 -9.25 14.00 8.55
C THR A 87 -8.40 12.78 8.90
N ALA A 88 -8.49 11.73 8.09
CA ALA A 88 -7.59 10.60 8.16
C ALA A 88 -7.23 10.13 6.74
N VAL A 89 -6.09 9.48 6.62
CA VAL A 89 -5.62 8.91 5.38
C VAL A 89 -5.28 7.43 5.57
N LEU A 90 -5.68 6.61 4.60
CA LEU A 90 -5.21 5.23 4.43
C LEU A 90 -4.22 5.19 3.28
N VAL A 91 -3.12 4.47 3.47
CA VAL A 91 -2.13 4.24 2.44
C VAL A 91 -1.77 2.76 2.38
N GLU A 92 -1.81 2.17 1.20
CA GLU A 92 -1.27 0.84 0.94
C GLU A 92 0.09 0.95 0.28
N ILE A 93 1.10 0.37 0.91
CA ILE A 93 2.46 0.29 0.40
C ILE A 93 2.82 -1.19 0.25
N ASN A 94 3.11 -1.60 -0.99
CA ASN A 94 3.39 -2.99 -1.33
C ASN A 94 4.87 -3.24 -1.56
N CYS A 95 5.29 -4.50 -1.29
CA CYS A 95 6.60 -5.08 -1.59
C CYS A 95 6.43 -6.52 -2.07
N GLU A 96 7.53 -7.17 -2.48
CA GLU A 96 7.47 -8.54 -3.00
C GLU A 96 7.34 -9.58 -1.88
N THR A 97 7.94 -9.34 -0.70
CA THR A 97 8.00 -10.32 0.41
C THR A 97 7.58 -9.73 1.75
N ASP A 98 7.13 -10.61 2.64
CA ASP A 98 6.79 -10.27 4.03
C ASP A 98 8.03 -9.89 4.87
N PHE A 99 9.24 -10.28 4.45
CA PHE A 99 10.50 -9.85 5.05
C PHE A 99 10.72 -8.35 4.87
N VAL A 100 10.55 -7.84 3.65
CA VAL A 100 10.66 -6.41 3.35
C VAL A 100 9.56 -5.63 4.04
N ALA A 101 8.34 -6.16 4.16
CA ALA A 101 7.26 -5.54 4.91
C ALA A 101 7.58 -5.31 6.41
N LYS A 102 8.66 -5.91 6.93
CA LYS A 102 9.18 -5.76 8.30
C LYS A 102 10.48 -4.96 8.36
N ASP A 103 11.09 -4.62 7.23
CA ASP A 103 12.36 -3.89 7.15
C ASP A 103 12.19 -2.44 7.63
N GLU A 104 13.13 -1.95 8.45
CA GLU A 104 13.05 -0.62 9.05
C GLU A 104 13.04 0.51 8.01
N ASN A 105 13.76 0.35 6.89
CA ASN A 105 13.78 1.37 5.84
C ASN A 105 12.45 1.41 5.08
N PHE A 106 11.83 0.25 4.85
CA PHE A 106 10.51 0.16 4.25
C PHE A 106 9.44 0.78 5.18
N LEU A 107 9.49 0.47 6.47
CA LEU A 107 8.57 1.02 7.48
C LEU A 107 8.74 2.54 7.62
N GLY A 108 9.98 3.04 7.63
CA GLY A 108 10.27 4.47 7.66
C GLY A 108 9.75 5.21 6.42
N PHE A 109 9.95 4.63 5.24
CA PHE A 109 9.38 5.16 4.00
C PHE A 109 7.85 5.21 4.05
N ALA A 110 7.21 4.15 4.50
CA ALA A 110 5.77 4.08 4.63
C ALA A 110 5.21 5.13 5.61
N GLU A 111 5.89 5.36 6.73
CA GLU A 111 5.53 6.43 7.67
C GLU A 111 5.62 7.81 7.01
N THR A 112 6.74 8.09 6.33
CA THR A 112 6.94 9.38 5.64
C THR A 112 5.89 9.64 4.57
N VAL A 113 5.56 8.62 3.76
CA VAL A 113 4.50 8.70 2.74
C VAL A 113 3.14 8.98 3.37
N THR A 114 2.81 8.27 4.45
CA THR A 114 1.50 8.41 5.11
C THR A 114 1.35 9.79 5.76
N GLN A 115 2.40 10.27 6.43
CA GLN A 115 2.39 11.61 7.02
C GLN A 115 2.29 12.71 5.95
N ALA A 116 3.06 12.60 4.87
CA ALA A 116 2.99 13.54 3.76
C ALA A 116 1.61 13.54 3.09
N ALA A 117 0.97 12.38 2.95
CA ALA A 117 -0.39 12.27 2.42
C ALA A 117 -1.41 12.98 3.31
N LEU A 118 -1.28 12.85 4.64
CA LEU A 118 -2.15 13.56 5.60
C LEU A 118 -1.92 15.07 5.58
N ASP A 119 -0.66 15.51 5.66
CA ASP A 119 -0.30 16.93 5.77
C ASP A 119 -0.73 17.72 4.52
N ASN A 120 -0.59 17.11 3.34
CA ASN A 120 -0.99 17.70 2.07
C ASN A 120 -2.44 17.39 1.68
N LYS A 121 -3.19 16.64 2.49
CA LYS A 121 -4.56 16.17 2.19
C LYS A 121 -4.64 15.55 0.80
N ALA A 122 -3.67 14.73 0.47
CA ALA A 122 -3.57 14.14 -0.85
C ALA A 122 -4.65 13.08 -1.07
N THR A 123 -5.28 13.13 -2.25
CA THR A 123 -6.41 12.25 -2.62
C THR A 123 -5.99 11.11 -3.55
N ASP A 124 -4.77 11.16 -4.08
CA ASP A 124 -4.25 10.18 -5.02
C ASP A 124 -2.75 9.95 -4.84
N VAL A 125 -2.26 8.86 -5.41
CA VAL A 125 -0.88 8.40 -5.31
C VAL A 125 0.09 9.37 -6.00
N GLU A 126 -0.29 9.94 -7.14
CA GLU A 126 0.58 10.82 -7.92
C GLU A 126 0.90 12.10 -7.14
N ALA A 127 -0.12 12.71 -6.52
CA ALA A 127 0.05 13.88 -5.67
C ALA A 127 0.97 13.60 -4.48
N VAL A 128 0.80 12.46 -3.80
CA VAL A 128 1.67 12.06 -2.69
C VAL A 128 3.11 11.87 -3.17
N MET A 129 3.32 11.11 -4.24
CA MET A 129 4.66 10.76 -4.72
C MET A 129 5.44 11.95 -5.29
N ALA A 130 4.74 13.02 -5.71
CA ALA A 130 5.34 14.29 -6.11
C ALA A 130 5.76 15.18 -4.94
N THR A 131 5.29 14.89 -3.71
CA THR A 131 5.62 15.69 -2.52
C THR A 131 7.11 15.61 -2.21
N GLU A 132 7.71 16.76 -1.91
CA GLU A 132 9.10 16.85 -1.46
C GLU A 132 9.20 16.75 0.06
N VAL A 133 10.05 15.83 0.53
CA VAL A 133 10.43 15.66 1.92
C VAL A 133 11.95 15.57 1.98
N ASP A 134 12.58 16.36 2.84
CA ASP A 134 14.04 16.42 3.01
C ASP A 134 14.81 16.67 1.69
N GLY A 135 14.23 17.50 0.81
CA GLY A 135 14.87 17.91 -0.47
C GLY A 135 14.82 16.85 -1.57
N LYS A 136 13.97 15.82 -1.42
CA LYS A 136 13.71 14.79 -2.44
C LYS A 136 12.22 14.57 -2.57
N THR A 137 11.75 14.24 -3.78
CA THR A 137 10.38 13.74 -3.93
C THR A 137 10.25 12.35 -3.31
N LEU A 138 9.04 11.99 -2.88
CA LEU A 138 8.78 10.64 -2.36
C LEU A 138 9.00 9.58 -3.45
N GLU A 139 8.81 9.90 -4.73
CA GLU A 139 9.16 9.01 -5.84
C GLU A 139 10.67 8.76 -5.94
N GLN A 140 11.50 9.78 -5.70
CA GLN A 140 12.95 9.60 -5.62
C GLN A 140 13.33 8.74 -4.42
N SER A 141 12.71 8.98 -3.26
CA SER A 141 12.92 8.20 -2.05
C SER A 141 12.50 6.72 -2.23
N ARG A 142 11.40 6.45 -2.93
CA ARG A 142 10.97 5.11 -3.31
C ARG A 142 12.00 4.43 -4.22
N THR A 143 12.49 5.15 -5.21
CA THR A 143 13.51 4.65 -6.15
C THR A 143 14.81 4.28 -5.43
N ASP A 144 15.27 5.13 -4.51
CA ASP A 144 16.43 4.87 -3.66
C ASP A 144 16.21 3.63 -2.78
N LEU A 145 15.01 3.49 -2.21
CA LEU A 145 14.62 2.33 -1.40
C LEU A 145 14.64 1.03 -2.20
N VAL A 146 14.05 1.02 -3.41
CA VAL A 146 14.07 -0.15 -4.32
C VAL A 146 15.50 -0.53 -4.69
N ALA A 147 16.36 0.44 -4.96
CA ALA A 147 17.77 0.20 -5.24
C ALA A 147 18.50 -0.42 -4.06
N LYS A 148 18.19 -0.01 -2.83
CA LYS A 148 18.80 -0.47 -1.58
C LYS A 148 18.34 -1.87 -1.19
N ILE A 149 17.02 -2.09 -1.17
CA ILE A 149 16.40 -3.36 -0.71
C ILE A 149 16.48 -4.44 -1.77
N GLY A 150 16.32 -4.05 -3.04
CA GLY A 150 16.39 -4.99 -4.15
C GLY A 150 15.05 -5.61 -4.53
N GLU A 151 13.94 -5.17 -3.96
CA GLU A 151 12.58 -5.56 -4.30
C GLU A 151 11.80 -4.42 -4.94
N ASN A 152 10.70 -4.76 -5.64
CA ASN A 152 9.71 -3.78 -6.08
C ASN A 152 8.98 -3.23 -4.86
N VAL A 153 8.95 -1.91 -4.72
CA VAL A 153 8.17 -1.20 -3.69
C VAL A 153 7.28 -0.20 -4.39
N GLN A 154 5.99 -0.20 -4.04
CA GLN A 154 4.98 0.67 -4.65
C GLN A 154 4.05 1.25 -3.59
N VAL A 155 3.73 2.53 -3.70
CA VAL A 155 2.54 3.11 -3.07
C VAL A 155 1.38 2.84 -4.01
N ARG A 156 0.48 1.95 -3.61
CA ARG A 156 -0.57 1.41 -4.49
C ARG A 156 -1.86 2.19 -4.42
N ARG A 157 -2.28 2.52 -3.20
CA ARG A 157 -3.54 3.21 -2.94
C ARG A 157 -3.34 4.27 -1.86
N VAL A 158 -4.01 5.38 -2.04
CA VAL A 158 -4.15 6.45 -1.04
C VAL A 158 -5.62 6.83 -1.01
N GLN A 159 -6.19 6.92 0.17
CA GLN A 159 -7.55 7.39 0.35
C GLN A 159 -7.62 8.36 1.53
N LEU A 160 -8.08 9.56 1.24
CA LEU A 160 -8.38 10.60 2.22
C LEU A 160 -9.85 10.51 2.60
N VAL A 161 -10.13 10.53 3.91
CA VAL A 161 -11.47 10.63 4.47
C VAL A 161 -11.54 11.88 5.34
N SER A 162 -12.56 12.70 5.14
CA SER A 162 -12.74 13.96 5.89
C SER A 162 -14.16 14.08 6.39
N SER A 163 -14.34 14.63 7.58
CA SER A 163 -15.65 14.87 8.18
C SER A 163 -15.87 16.36 8.45
N SER A 164 -16.96 16.92 7.91
CA SER A 164 -17.37 18.30 8.17
C SER A 164 -18.20 18.43 9.44
N GLU A 165 -19.08 17.47 9.71
CA GLU A 165 -20.08 17.55 10.80
C GLU A 165 -19.81 16.58 11.96
N GLY A 166 -19.11 15.48 11.67
CA GLY A 166 -18.77 14.45 12.65
C GLY A 166 -17.29 14.43 12.98
N GLN A 167 -16.80 13.24 13.21
CA GLN A 167 -15.37 12.96 13.38
C GLN A 167 -14.97 11.70 12.61
N VAL A 168 -13.67 11.58 12.40
CA VAL A 168 -13.04 10.44 11.75
C VAL A 168 -12.23 9.67 12.77
N GLY A 169 -12.38 8.35 12.76
CA GLY A 169 -11.51 7.48 13.55
C GLY A 169 -11.09 6.26 12.74
N TYR A 170 -10.19 5.48 13.29
CA TYR A 170 -9.60 4.37 12.56
C TYR A 170 -9.27 3.17 13.44
N TYR A 171 -9.06 2.04 12.77
CA TYR A 171 -8.55 0.81 13.35
C TYR A 171 -7.56 0.14 12.39
N SER A 172 -6.46 -0.38 12.93
CA SER A 172 -5.50 -1.19 12.19
C SER A 172 -5.42 -2.58 12.79
N HIS A 173 -5.68 -3.61 11.98
CA HIS A 173 -5.50 -4.99 12.38
C HIS A 173 -4.13 -5.49 11.92
N GLY A 174 -3.18 -5.46 12.82
CA GLY A 174 -1.79 -5.71 12.48
C GLY A 174 -1.27 -4.68 11.46
N LYS A 175 -0.61 -5.19 10.43
CA LYS A 175 -0.11 -4.39 9.30
C LYS A 175 -0.96 -4.58 8.04
N ASN A 176 -1.89 -5.53 8.05
CA ASN A 176 -2.53 -6.05 6.85
C ASN A 176 -3.87 -5.38 6.54
N ILE A 177 -4.61 -4.92 7.55
CA ILE A 177 -5.92 -4.30 7.35
C ILE A 177 -5.93 -2.94 8.03
N GLY A 178 -6.39 -1.93 7.31
CA GLY A 178 -6.67 -0.60 7.86
C GLY A 178 -8.10 -0.21 7.53
N VAL A 179 -8.76 0.43 8.48
CA VAL A 179 -10.12 0.95 8.33
C VAL A 179 -10.17 2.38 8.85
N VAL A 180 -10.78 3.26 8.09
CA VAL A 180 -11.17 4.60 8.53
C VAL A 180 -12.69 4.71 8.46
N VAL A 181 -13.29 5.31 9.49
CA VAL A 181 -14.74 5.56 9.58
C VAL A 181 -14.97 7.04 9.83
N SER A 182 -15.87 7.63 9.06
CA SER A 182 -16.43 8.96 9.31
C SER A 182 -17.84 8.78 9.88
N ALA A 183 -18.10 9.34 11.08
CA ALA A 183 -19.37 9.20 11.76
C ALA A 183 -19.80 10.51 12.45
N THR A 184 -21.12 10.69 12.56
CA THR A 184 -21.75 11.78 13.33
C THR A 184 -22.35 11.23 14.61
N GLY A 185 -22.35 12.02 15.70
CA GLY A 185 -22.92 11.63 16.99
C GLY A 185 -22.20 10.49 17.70
N ALA A 186 -21.12 9.96 17.15
CA ALA A 186 -20.35 8.87 17.73
C ALA A 186 -19.17 9.41 18.57
N ASP A 187 -18.89 8.76 19.69
CA ASP A 187 -17.66 8.96 20.46
C ASP A 187 -16.51 8.13 19.91
N ASP A 188 -15.30 8.37 20.41
CA ASP A 188 -14.07 7.70 19.95
C ASP A 188 -14.14 6.18 20.13
N GLU A 189 -14.80 5.70 21.20
CA GLU A 189 -14.96 4.27 21.48
C GLU A 189 -15.87 3.62 20.44
N LEU A 190 -17.01 4.22 20.17
CA LEU A 190 -17.96 3.71 19.16
C LEU A 190 -17.34 3.70 17.77
N ILE A 191 -16.62 4.77 17.37
CA ILE A 191 -15.95 4.81 16.06
C ILE A 191 -14.90 3.70 15.95
N LYS A 192 -14.09 3.51 16.98
CA LYS A 192 -13.09 2.44 17.02
C LYS A 192 -13.74 1.06 16.92
N ASP A 193 -14.86 0.86 17.60
CA ASP A 193 -15.60 -0.39 17.60
C ASP A 193 -16.23 -0.68 16.23
N LEU A 194 -16.77 0.35 15.57
CA LEU A 194 -17.25 0.26 14.19
C LEU A 194 -16.13 -0.06 13.21
N ALA A 195 -14.98 0.63 13.35
CA ALA A 195 -13.82 0.36 12.49
C ALA A 195 -13.28 -1.07 12.69
N MET A 196 -13.29 -1.59 13.91
CA MET A 196 -12.93 -2.97 14.20
C MET A 196 -13.95 -3.96 13.62
N HIS A 197 -15.25 -3.67 13.71
CA HIS A 197 -16.30 -4.46 13.07
C HIS A 197 -16.10 -4.52 11.56
N ILE A 198 -15.88 -3.38 10.91
CA ILE A 198 -15.65 -3.29 9.45
C ILE A 198 -14.39 -4.08 9.04
N ALA A 199 -13.33 -4.02 9.83
CA ALA A 199 -12.13 -4.81 9.57
C ALA A 199 -12.41 -6.31 9.55
N ALA A 200 -13.27 -6.79 10.45
CA ALA A 200 -13.59 -8.20 10.61
C ALA A 200 -14.70 -8.70 9.66
N ALA A 201 -15.78 -7.91 9.49
CA ALA A 201 -16.98 -8.33 8.77
C ALA A 201 -16.98 -7.92 7.29
N ASN A 202 -16.08 -7.01 6.88
CA ASN A 202 -15.88 -6.55 5.51
C ASN A 202 -17.19 -6.19 4.77
N PRO A 203 -18.03 -5.26 5.30
CA PRO A 203 -19.18 -4.78 4.55
C PRO A 203 -18.74 -4.04 3.28
N GLU A 204 -19.57 -4.10 2.23
CA GLU A 204 -19.30 -3.39 0.96
C GLU A 204 -19.88 -1.97 0.98
N TYR A 205 -20.99 -1.75 1.70
CA TYR A 205 -21.74 -0.50 1.75
C TYR A 205 -22.09 -0.13 3.19
N VAL A 206 -22.38 1.14 3.45
CA VAL A 206 -22.89 1.56 4.76
C VAL A 206 -24.34 1.11 4.93
N ASP A 207 -25.18 1.35 3.91
CA ASP A 207 -26.62 1.08 3.95
C ASP A 207 -27.11 0.45 2.64
N ALA A 208 -28.32 -0.12 2.67
CA ALA A 208 -28.95 -0.79 1.54
C ALA A 208 -29.28 0.15 0.36
N ASP A 209 -29.49 1.42 0.60
CA ASP A 209 -29.75 2.42 -0.43
C ASP A 209 -28.51 2.77 -1.28
N GLN A 210 -27.32 2.47 -0.77
CA GLN A 210 -26.05 2.63 -1.49
C GLN A 210 -25.74 1.48 -2.45
N VAL A 211 -26.45 0.35 -2.35
CA VAL A 211 -26.22 -0.82 -3.20
C VAL A 211 -26.68 -0.51 -4.64
N PRO A 212 -25.80 -0.64 -5.65
CA PRO A 212 -26.16 -0.36 -7.03
C PRO A 212 -27.34 -1.22 -7.50
N ALA A 213 -28.36 -0.60 -8.12
CA ALA A 213 -29.54 -1.30 -8.62
C ALA A 213 -29.18 -2.48 -9.54
N ALA A 214 -28.14 -2.33 -10.37
CA ALA A 214 -27.68 -3.40 -11.26
C ALA A 214 -27.13 -4.62 -10.50
N GLN A 215 -26.46 -4.41 -9.35
CA GLN A 215 -25.97 -5.49 -8.49
C GLN A 215 -27.15 -6.23 -7.85
N LEU A 216 -28.14 -5.48 -7.37
CA LEU A 216 -29.33 -6.04 -6.74
C LEU A 216 -30.19 -6.83 -7.74
N GLU A 217 -30.39 -6.33 -8.97
CA GLU A 217 -31.12 -7.05 -10.01
C GLU A 217 -30.38 -8.32 -10.44
N LYS A 218 -29.07 -8.28 -10.58
CA LYS A 218 -28.28 -9.47 -10.91
C LYS A 218 -28.40 -10.55 -9.82
N GLU A 219 -28.31 -10.16 -8.55
CA GLU A 219 -28.47 -11.10 -7.42
C GLU A 219 -29.89 -11.67 -7.41
N LYS A 220 -30.91 -10.85 -7.67
CA LYS A 220 -32.31 -11.29 -7.75
C LYS A 220 -32.54 -12.28 -8.88
N GLU A 221 -31.96 -12.09 -10.05
CA GLU A 221 -32.01 -13.03 -11.17
C GLU A 221 -31.41 -14.40 -10.77
N ILE A 222 -30.25 -14.40 -10.10
CA ILE A 222 -29.62 -15.63 -9.60
C ILE A 222 -30.52 -16.35 -8.60
N LEU A 223 -31.11 -15.60 -7.66
CA LEU A 223 -31.99 -16.17 -6.64
C LEU A 223 -33.29 -16.71 -7.21
N ILE A 224 -33.85 -16.08 -8.25
CA ILE A 224 -35.02 -16.58 -8.99
C ILE A 224 -34.68 -17.90 -9.69
N ALA A 225 -33.57 -17.95 -10.43
CA ALA A 225 -33.12 -19.16 -11.12
C ALA A 225 -32.97 -20.34 -10.14
N GLN A 226 -32.29 -20.12 -9.01
CA GLN A 226 -32.14 -21.14 -7.95
C GLN A 226 -33.48 -21.57 -7.33
N ALA A 227 -34.45 -20.65 -7.21
CA ALA A 227 -35.75 -20.97 -6.62
C ALA A 227 -36.66 -21.72 -7.60
N GLN A 228 -36.56 -21.50 -8.91
CA GLN A 228 -37.35 -22.20 -9.95
C GLN A 228 -37.04 -23.70 -9.94
N ASP A 229 -35.80 -24.11 -9.70
CA ASP A 229 -35.41 -25.52 -9.59
C ASP A 229 -36.09 -26.23 -8.42
N SER A 230 -36.66 -25.51 -7.47
CA SER A 230 -37.38 -26.08 -6.31
C SER A 230 -38.75 -26.63 -6.60
N GLY A 231 -39.33 -26.36 -7.81
CA GLY A 231 -40.67 -26.82 -8.20
C GLY A 231 -41.82 -26.19 -7.41
N LYS A 232 -41.60 -25.11 -6.68
CA LYS A 232 -42.61 -24.41 -5.86
C LYS A 232 -43.48 -23.46 -6.68
N PRO A 233 -44.72 -23.17 -6.21
CA PRO A 233 -45.58 -22.16 -6.85
C PRO A 233 -44.93 -20.78 -6.90
N ALA A 234 -45.23 -19.99 -7.95
CA ALA A 234 -44.64 -18.67 -8.21
C ALA A 234 -44.71 -17.71 -7.00
N GLU A 235 -45.85 -17.65 -6.32
CA GLU A 235 -46.03 -16.80 -5.13
C GLU A 235 -45.08 -17.17 -3.96
N ILE A 236 -44.79 -18.46 -3.82
CA ILE A 236 -43.86 -18.94 -2.80
C ILE A 236 -42.42 -18.58 -3.21
N ILE A 237 -42.10 -18.72 -4.51
CA ILE A 237 -40.78 -18.33 -5.06
C ILE A 237 -40.54 -16.82 -4.82
N GLU A 238 -41.52 -15.97 -5.10
CA GLU A 238 -41.41 -14.51 -4.89
C GLU A 238 -41.13 -14.14 -3.43
N LYS A 239 -41.84 -14.76 -2.49
CA LYS A 239 -41.61 -14.57 -1.04
C LYS A 239 -40.21 -15.07 -0.61
N MET A 240 -39.77 -16.20 -1.15
CA MET A 240 -38.44 -16.75 -0.88
C MET A 240 -37.34 -15.83 -1.41
N VAL A 241 -37.48 -15.34 -2.64
CA VAL A 241 -36.52 -14.39 -3.25
C VAL A 241 -36.47 -13.10 -2.43
N GLY A 242 -37.63 -12.53 -2.06
CA GLY A 242 -37.67 -11.33 -1.22
C GLY A 242 -37.01 -11.53 0.15
N GLY A 243 -37.17 -12.72 0.76
CA GLY A 243 -36.47 -13.08 2.01
C GLY A 243 -34.95 -13.17 1.84
N ARG A 244 -34.51 -13.80 0.75
CA ARG A 244 -33.06 -13.96 0.44
C ARG A 244 -32.40 -12.64 0.09
N ILE A 245 -33.08 -11.76 -0.65
CA ILE A 245 -32.58 -10.40 -0.95
C ILE A 245 -32.38 -9.59 0.34
N ARG A 246 -33.33 -9.65 1.28
CA ARG A 246 -33.14 -8.99 2.59
C ARG A 246 -31.94 -9.53 3.34
N LYS A 247 -31.71 -10.85 3.29
CA LYS A 247 -30.55 -11.47 3.92
C LYS A 247 -29.24 -11.03 3.23
N TYR A 248 -29.23 -11.05 1.90
CA TYR A 248 -28.10 -10.57 1.12
C TYR A 248 -27.72 -9.11 1.46
N LEU A 249 -28.70 -8.20 1.47
CA LEU A 249 -28.49 -6.81 1.87
C LEU A 249 -27.95 -6.69 3.31
N ALA A 250 -28.48 -7.49 4.24
CA ALA A 250 -27.98 -7.50 5.61
C ALA A 250 -26.53 -8.03 5.72
N GLU A 251 -26.11 -8.89 4.82
CA GLU A 251 -24.73 -9.43 4.79
C GLU A 251 -23.73 -8.43 4.22
N ILE A 252 -24.10 -7.67 3.18
CA ILE A 252 -23.17 -6.77 2.48
C ILE A 252 -23.18 -5.33 3.02
N THR A 253 -24.14 -4.95 3.86
CA THR A 253 -24.24 -3.59 4.41
C THR A 253 -23.84 -3.53 5.88
N LEU A 254 -23.06 -2.50 6.24
CA LEU A 254 -22.62 -2.28 7.61
C LEU A 254 -23.80 -2.25 8.59
N LYS A 255 -24.84 -1.44 8.30
CA LYS A 255 -26.01 -1.29 9.18
C LYS A 255 -26.80 -2.58 9.35
N GLY A 256 -26.82 -3.43 8.29
CA GLY A 256 -27.56 -4.71 8.31
C GLY A 256 -26.86 -5.83 9.10
N GLN A 257 -25.55 -5.74 9.28
CA GLN A 257 -24.77 -6.80 9.92
C GLN A 257 -25.00 -6.88 11.44
N PRO A 258 -24.96 -8.08 12.03
CA PRO A 258 -24.85 -8.27 13.48
C PRO A 258 -23.52 -7.66 13.97
N PHE A 259 -23.56 -6.89 15.06
CA PHE A 259 -22.36 -6.24 15.57
C PHE A 259 -21.36 -7.26 16.15
N VAL A 260 -20.09 -7.17 15.77
CA VAL A 260 -19.08 -8.16 16.10
C VAL A 260 -18.86 -8.37 17.60
N LYS A 261 -19.07 -7.33 18.42
CA LYS A 261 -18.95 -7.42 19.88
C LYS A 261 -20.24 -7.90 20.59
N ASP A 262 -21.39 -7.74 19.92
CA ASP A 262 -22.70 -8.15 20.42
C ASP A 262 -23.59 -8.60 19.25
N PRO A 263 -23.50 -9.87 18.82
CA PRO A 263 -24.26 -10.39 17.67
C PRO A 263 -25.78 -10.37 17.80
N ASP A 264 -26.31 -10.13 18.97
CA ASP A 264 -27.75 -10.00 19.21
C ASP A 264 -28.30 -8.63 18.76
N VAL A 265 -27.40 -7.67 18.52
CA VAL A 265 -27.71 -6.31 18.10
C VAL A 265 -27.14 -6.05 16.70
N THR A 266 -27.95 -5.53 15.78
CA THR A 266 -27.42 -5.04 14.49
C THR A 266 -26.69 -3.70 14.67
N VAL A 267 -25.72 -3.39 13.76
CA VAL A 267 -25.03 -2.12 13.75
C VAL A 267 -26.03 -0.93 13.66
N GLU A 268 -27.11 -1.06 12.88
CA GLU A 268 -28.17 -0.06 12.79
C GLU A 268 -28.82 0.24 14.15
N LYS A 269 -29.16 -0.80 14.94
CA LYS A 269 -29.73 -0.64 16.29
C LYS A 269 -28.73 -0.02 17.25
N LEU A 270 -27.46 -0.42 17.16
CA LEU A 270 -26.38 0.15 17.97
C LEU A 270 -26.25 1.66 17.69
N LEU A 271 -26.16 2.06 16.44
CA LEU A 271 -26.08 3.47 16.02
C LEU A 271 -27.28 4.27 16.50
N SER A 272 -28.50 3.74 16.27
CA SER A 272 -29.75 4.38 16.70
C SER A 272 -29.79 4.57 18.23
N SER A 273 -29.31 3.60 19.01
CA SER A 273 -29.27 3.71 20.49
C SER A 273 -28.33 4.78 21.00
N LYS A 274 -27.34 5.18 20.19
CA LYS A 274 -26.31 6.18 20.51
C LYS A 274 -26.59 7.54 19.83
N ASN A 275 -27.70 7.68 19.06
CA ASN A 275 -27.95 8.83 18.20
C ASN A 275 -26.78 9.15 17.26
N ALA A 276 -26.12 8.12 16.77
CA ALA A 276 -24.98 8.19 15.88
C ALA A 276 -25.35 7.68 14.48
N ASP A 277 -24.59 8.10 13.48
CA ASP A 277 -24.67 7.56 12.14
C ASP A 277 -23.30 7.50 11.48
N VAL A 278 -23.10 6.50 10.58
CA VAL A 278 -21.91 6.36 9.77
C VAL A 278 -22.14 7.02 8.43
N VAL A 279 -21.30 7.99 8.09
CA VAL A 279 -21.34 8.72 6.82
C VAL A 279 -20.67 7.92 5.71
N GLU A 280 -19.45 7.48 5.99
CA GLU A 280 -18.63 6.66 5.09
C GLU A 280 -17.60 5.85 5.86
N PHE A 281 -17.11 4.82 5.23
CA PHE A 281 -15.93 4.10 5.67
C PHE A 281 -15.06 3.70 4.48
N VAL A 282 -13.78 3.48 4.77
CA VAL A 282 -12.82 2.90 3.82
C VAL A 282 -12.09 1.77 4.52
N ARG A 283 -12.02 0.61 3.86
CA ARG A 283 -11.24 -0.53 4.30
C ARG A 283 -10.23 -0.90 3.23
N PHE A 284 -8.98 -1.04 3.60
CA PHE A 284 -7.93 -1.63 2.77
C PHE A 284 -7.40 -2.90 3.41
N GLU A 285 -7.13 -3.87 2.57
CA GLU A 285 -6.38 -5.07 2.90
C GLU A 285 -5.17 -5.20 1.97
N VAL A 286 -4.02 -5.55 2.52
CA VAL A 286 -2.77 -5.67 1.76
C VAL A 286 -2.93 -6.68 0.64
N GLY A 287 -2.59 -6.24 -0.58
CA GLY A 287 -2.59 -7.11 -1.75
C GLY A 287 -3.98 -7.50 -2.26
N GLU A 288 -5.04 -6.92 -1.73
CA GLU A 288 -6.41 -7.18 -2.19
C GLU A 288 -6.53 -7.00 -3.72
N GLY A 289 -7.07 -8.02 -4.41
CA GLY A 289 -7.20 -8.03 -5.87
C GLY A 289 -5.90 -8.24 -6.65
N ILE A 290 -4.75 -8.47 -5.99
CA ILE A 290 -3.51 -8.86 -6.65
C ILE A 290 -3.43 -10.39 -6.68
N GLU A 291 -3.34 -10.96 -7.88
CA GLU A 291 -3.08 -12.39 -8.03
C GLU A 291 -1.64 -12.69 -7.55
N LYS A 292 -1.52 -13.35 -6.41
CA LYS A 292 -0.23 -13.90 -5.97
C LYS A 292 0.16 -15.02 -6.92
N LYS A 293 1.37 -14.95 -7.49
CA LYS A 293 1.94 -16.15 -8.13
C LYS A 293 1.99 -17.23 -7.06
N VAL A 294 1.28 -18.32 -7.29
CA VAL A 294 1.47 -19.52 -6.50
C VAL A 294 2.89 -19.99 -6.80
N ASP A 295 3.80 -19.79 -5.86
CA ASP A 295 5.12 -20.38 -5.95
C ASP A 295 4.93 -21.90 -5.89
N ASN A 296 4.92 -22.53 -7.05
CA ASN A 296 5.01 -23.98 -7.18
C ASN A 296 6.44 -24.43 -6.85
N PHE A 297 6.90 -24.08 -5.63
CA PHE A 297 8.22 -24.46 -5.13
C PHE A 297 8.49 -25.96 -5.33
N VAL A 298 7.49 -26.80 -5.17
CA VAL A 298 7.58 -28.25 -5.40
C VAL A 298 7.83 -28.55 -6.89
N GLU A 299 7.18 -27.83 -7.80
CA GLU A 299 7.39 -28.01 -9.25
C GLU A 299 8.73 -27.44 -9.72
N GLU A 300 9.17 -26.30 -9.16
CA GLU A 300 10.48 -25.72 -9.43
C GLU A 300 11.62 -26.63 -8.94
N VAL A 301 11.51 -27.15 -7.72
CA VAL A 301 12.47 -28.10 -7.17
C VAL A 301 12.47 -29.39 -7.97
N MET A 302 11.31 -29.91 -8.37
CA MET A 302 11.22 -31.09 -9.23
C MET A 302 11.74 -30.84 -10.65
N ALA A 303 11.56 -29.65 -11.22
CA ALA A 303 12.13 -29.27 -12.51
C ALA A 303 13.66 -29.18 -12.44
N GLN A 304 14.20 -28.57 -11.40
CA GLN A 304 15.65 -28.53 -11.15
C GLN A 304 16.24 -29.94 -10.90
N ALA A 305 15.53 -30.79 -10.17
CA ALA A 305 15.96 -32.18 -9.91
C ALA A 305 15.89 -33.06 -11.17
N ARG A 306 15.08 -32.72 -12.16
CA ARG A 306 14.96 -33.43 -13.46
C ARG A 306 15.98 -32.95 -14.50
N GLY A 307 16.79 -31.93 -14.22
CA GLY A 307 17.92 -31.51 -15.06
C GLY A 307 17.54 -30.85 -16.38
N ASN A 308 16.44 -30.09 -16.42
CA ASN A 308 16.07 -29.22 -17.55
C ASN A 308 16.42 -27.76 -17.23
#